data_277c86ae7c2e90097395b2106e3a3e91
#
_entry.id   277c86ae7c2e90097395b2106e3a3e91
#
_cell.length_a   1.000
_cell.length_b   1.000
_cell.length_c   1.000
_cell.angle_alpha   90.00
_cell.angle_beta   90.00
_cell.angle_gamma   90.00
#
_symmetry.space_group_name_H-M   'P 1'
#
loop_
_entity.id
_entity.type
_entity.pdbx_description
1 polymer ?
#
loop_
_entity_poly.entity_id
_entity_poly.type
_entity_poly.pdbx_seq_one_letter_code
_entity_poly.pdbx_strand_id
1 'polypeptide(L)'
;MIDAATSALEIAAAVRAGKIRAREVVAGALARIAERDGALNTFTLVLSEHALADAETIDRRLAQGQDPGPLAGVPFAVKNLFDVAGVTTLAGSKINADRAPATRDATAVGRMRGSGAVLVGALNMDEYAYGFSTENTHYGPTRNPHDSSRIAGGSSGGSAAAVAAGMVPLTLGTDTNGSIRVPSALCGVFGLKPTFGRVSRAGVAPLAWSFDHVGPLARSVADLAGAFDSIAGPDPLDPVCSTRPAGPCSGELARGVDGLRLAILGGHFARLATDDALGAVARVARALGVSREVTLPEVHRARAAAGVITACEAATIHLDNLRTRAADFDPMTRDRLLAATLLPASAYVRAQRLRAWFRDRVAEVFRDADVLLAPTTPWTAPVIGAPWNTRIGGVDVPTRGHLGAFTQPFSFVGLPVVSVPIVIPGSLPLGVQLIGRPFEEAAVLRVAAQLEAEVCNSLHRTAHSVPRSYP
;
A
#
# COMPACT_ATOMS: atom_id res chain seq x y z
N MET A 1 27.20 -4.28 -8.48
CA MET A 1 26.24 -4.72 -9.53
C MET A 1 24.84 -4.46 -8.96
N ILE A 2 23.96 -3.80 -9.72
CA ILE A 2 22.57 -3.56 -9.28
C ILE A 2 21.75 -4.83 -9.57
N ASP A 3 21.19 -5.42 -8.53
CA ASP A 3 20.38 -6.63 -8.62
C ASP A 3 18.93 -6.38 -8.15
N ALA A 4 18.15 -7.45 -7.99
CA ALA A 4 16.76 -7.38 -7.55
C ALA A 4 16.61 -6.92 -6.08
N ALA A 5 17.66 -7.06 -5.25
CA ALA A 5 17.65 -6.70 -3.83
C ALA A 5 18.08 -5.25 -3.57
N THR A 6 18.78 -4.61 -4.54
CA THR A 6 19.29 -3.24 -4.40
C THR A 6 18.14 -2.26 -4.12
N SER A 7 18.29 -1.42 -3.12
CA SER A 7 17.28 -0.44 -2.71
C SER A 7 17.16 0.72 -3.71
N ALA A 8 16.04 1.43 -3.68
CA ALA A 8 15.83 2.60 -4.55
C ALA A 8 16.85 3.70 -4.30
N LEU A 9 17.15 3.97 -3.02
CA LEU A 9 18.12 5.02 -2.66
C LEU A 9 19.56 4.64 -3.02
N GLU A 10 19.93 3.35 -2.94
CA GLU A 10 21.23 2.87 -3.42
C GLU A 10 21.36 3.01 -4.94
N ILE A 11 20.29 2.67 -5.69
CA ILE A 11 20.20 2.90 -7.13
C ILE A 11 20.41 4.38 -7.44
N ALA A 12 19.63 5.26 -6.82
CA ALA A 12 19.74 6.71 -7.04
C ALA A 12 21.12 7.26 -6.71
N ALA A 13 21.74 6.80 -5.63
CA ALA A 13 23.09 7.18 -5.26
C ALA A 13 24.14 6.72 -6.29
N ALA A 14 24.01 5.48 -6.78
CA ALA A 14 24.93 4.95 -7.79
C ALA A 14 24.80 5.67 -9.14
N VAL A 15 23.58 5.99 -9.57
CA VAL A 15 23.30 6.74 -10.80
C VAL A 15 23.86 8.16 -10.69
N ARG A 16 23.57 8.89 -9.62
CA ARG A 16 24.10 10.27 -9.41
C ARG A 16 25.61 10.31 -9.32
N ALA A 17 26.23 9.26 -8.79
CA ALA A 17 27.68 9.14 -8.73
C ALA A 17 28.33 8.69 -10.08
N GLY A 18 27.53 8.47 -11.12
CA GLY A 18 28.02 8.01 -12.43
C GLY A 18 28.57 6.56 -12.42
N LYS A 19 28.29 5.78 -11.36
CA LYS A 19 28.75 4.38 -11.24
C LYS A 19 28.00 3.42 -12.15
N ILE A 20 26.77 3.78 -12.53
CA ILE A 20 25.90 3.06 -13.45
C ILE A 20 25.00 4.08 -14.16
N ARG A 21 24.61 3.80 -15.40
CA ARG A 21 23.66 4.62 -16.13
C ARG A 21 22.22 4.28 -15.75
N ALA A 22 21.35 5.30 -15.70
CA ALA A 22 19.92 5.11 -15.47
C ALA A 22 19.29 4.13 -16.50
N ARG A 23 19.74 4.23 -17.78
CA ARG A 23 19.30 3.32 -18.84
C ARG A 23 19.63 1.85 -18.54
N GLU A 24 20.77 1.55 -17.98
CA GLU A 24 21.17 0.17 -17.61
C GLU A 24 20.31 -0.36 -16.44
N VAL A 25 20.04 0.49 -15.45
CA VAL A 25 19.15 0.14 -14.32
C VAL A 25 17.73 -0.18 -14.80
N VAL A 26 17.17 0.68 -15.65
CA VAL A 26 15.81 0.51 -16.18
C VAL A 26 15.74 -0.71 -17.10
N ALA A 27 16.73 -0.94 -17.96
CA ALA A 27 16.79 -2.14 -18.80
C ALA A 27 16.84 -3.42 -17.95
N GLY A 28 17.59 -3.42 -16.84
CA GLY A 28 17.62 -4.53 -15.89
C GLY A 28 16.26 -4.77 -15.21
N ALA A 29 15.52 -3.71 -14.86
CA ALA A 29 14.17 -3.83 -14.30
C ALA A 29 13.19 -4.40 -15.35
N LEU A 30 13.21 -3.93 -16.58
CA LEU A 30 12.38 -4.44 -17.68
C LEU A 30 12.67 -5.92 -17.96
N ALA A 31 13.93 -6.35 -17.92
CA ALA A 31 14.31 -7.74 -18.05
C ALA A 31 13.72 -8.63 -16.93
N ARG A 32 13.77 -8.17 -15.66
CA ARG A 32 13.16 -8.89 -14.54
C ARG A 32 11.63 -8.96 -14.65
N ILE A 33 10.99 -7.91 -15.15
CA ILE A 33 9.54 -7.90 -15.44
C ILE A 33 9.24 -8.97 -16.50
N ALA A 34 9.95 -8.99 -17.61
CA ALA A 34 9.75 -9.97 -18.67
C ALA A 34 9.96 -11.43 -18.19
N GLU A 35 10.91 -11.66 -17.28
CA GLU A 35 11.21 -12.96 -16.71
C GLU A 35 10.11 -13.47 -15.75
N ARG A 36 9.55 -12.57 -14.91
CA ARG A 36 8.76 -12.95 -13.72
C ARG A 36 7.27 -12.70 -13.84
N ASP A 37 6.88 -11.72 -14.64
CA ASP A 37 5.48 -11.26 -14.65
C ASP A 37 4.51 -12.28 -15.24
N GLY A 38 4.95 -13.10 -16.18
CA GLY A 38 4.13 -14.18 -16.76
C GLY A 38 3.59 -15.18 -15.73
N ALA A 39 4.34 -15.40 -14.63
CA ALA A 39 3.91 -16.29 -13.53
C ALA A 39 3.05 -15.57 -12.48
N LEU A 40 3.20 -14.25 -12.31
CA LEU A 40 2.60 -13.48 -11.21
C LEU A 40 1.44 -12.58 -11.64
N ASN A 41 1.39 -12.16 -12.92
CA ASN A 41 0.35 -11.28 -13.47
C ASN A 41 0.22 -9.96 -12.70
N THR A 42 1.37 -9.27 -12.51
CA THR A 42 1.42 -8.02 -11.75
C THR A 42 1.22 -6.79 -12.62
N PHE A 43 1.64 -6.84 -13.90
CA PHE A 43 1.51 -5.72 -14.84
C PHE A 43 0.32 -5.90 -15.77
N THR A 44 -0.42 -4.82 -15.99
CA THR A 44 -1.41 -4.71 -17.07
C THR A 44 -0.85 -3.98 -18.29
N LEU A 45 0.24 -3.24 -18.11
CA LEU A 45 0.95 -2.53 -19.16
C LEU A 45 2.42 -2.30 -18.75
N VAL A 46 3.35 -2.61 -19.66
CA VAL A 46 4.77 -2.30 -19.52
C VAL A 46 5.15 -1.22 -20.55
N LEU A 47 5.78 -0.13 -20.10
CA LEU A 47 6.11 1.06 -20.89
C LEU A 47 7.58 1.06 -21.31
N SER A 48 8.06 -0.03 -21.92
CA SER A 48 9.50 -0.25 -22.16
C SER A 48 10.19 0.86 -22.94
N GLU A 49 9.63 1.30 -24.06
CA GLU A 49 10.23 2.35 -24.91
C GLU A 49 10.28 3.70 -24.17
N HIS A 50 9.16 4.10 -23.55
CA HIS A 50 9.09 5.35 -22.79
C HIS A 50 10.05 5.35 -21.59
N ALA A 51 10.12 4.23 -20.86
CA ALA A 51 11.01 4.10 -19.70
C ALA A 51 12.49 4.20 -20.09
N LEU A 52 12.89 3.59 -21.20
CA LEU A 52 14.27 3.71 -21.70
C LEU A 52 14.59 5.13 -22.16
N ALA A 53 13.67 5.82 -22.83
CA ALA A 53 13.85 7.22 -23.27
C ALA A 53 13.92 8.20 -22.08
N ASP A 54 13.07 8.00 -21.05
CA ASP A 54 13.12 8.77 -19.80
C ASP A 54 14.48 8.55 -19.09
N ALA A 55 14.95 7.31 -19.00
CA ALA A 55 16.25 6.99 -18.41
C ALA A 55 17.43 7.62 -19.15
N GLU A 56 17.41 7.61 -20.48
CA GLU A 56 18.42 8.32 -21.30
C GLU A 56 18.40 9.84 -21.07
N THR A 57 17.23 10.40 -20.79
CA THR A 57 17.11 11.82 -20.44
C THR A 57 17.78 12.12 -19.10
N ILE A 58 17.66 11.23 -18.11
CA ILE A 58 18.36 11.33 -16.82
C ILE A 58 19.88 11.25 -17.04
N ASP A 59 20.35 10.29 -17.83
CA ASP A 59 21.77 10.14 -18.14
C ASP A 59 22.34 11.41 -18.83
N ARG A 60 21.60 12.02 -19.77
CA ARG A 60 21.99 13.28 -20.42
C ARG A 60 22.06 14.46 -19.44
N ARG A 61 21.08 14.59 -18.54
CA ARG A 61 21.07 15.64 -17.50
C ARG A 61 22.31 15.53 -16.60
N LEU A 62 22.64 14.33 -16.15
CA LEU A 62 23.83 14.07 -15.34
C LEU A 62 25.12 14.41 -16.10
N ALA A 63 25.24 14.04 -17.39
CA ALA A 63 26.39 14.38 -18.22
C ALA A 63 26.54 15.89 -18.41
N GLN A 64 25.46 16.67 -18.27
CA GLN A 64 25.47 18.14 -18.33
C GLN A 64 25.65 18.78 -16.93
N GLY A 65 25.93 18.00 -15.89
CA GLY A 65 26.09 18.48 -14.51
C GLY A 65 24.77 18.92 -13.84
N GLN A 66 23.61 18.53 -14.38
CA GLN A 66 22.31 18.85 -13.81
C GLN A 66 21.88 17.74 -12.85
N ASP A 67 21.37 18.09 -11.67
CA ASP A 67 20.80 17.12 -10.72
C ASP A 67 19.42 16.66 -11.23
N PRO A 68 19.22 15.36 -11.51
CA PRO A 68 17.92 14.82 -11.90
C PRO A 68 16.96 14.61 -10.74
N GLY A 69 17.41 14.70 -9.49
CA GLY A 69 16.63 14.58 -8.29
C GLY A 69 16.99 13.38 -7.39
N PRO A 70 16.33 13.28 -6.20
CA PRO A 70 16.70 12.32 -5.17
C PRO A 70 16.46 10.85 -5.56
N LEU A 71 15.60 10.56 -6.54
CA LEU A 71 15.30 9.23 -7.05
C LEU A 71 15.84 8.98 -8.46
N ALA A 72 16.97 9.60 -8.81
CA ALA A 72 17.57 9.55 -10.12
C ALA A 72 17.72 8.12 -10.67
N GLY A 73 17.06 7.82 -11.78
CA GLY A 73 17.11 6.52 -12.47
C GLY A 73 16.43 5.35 -11.77
N VAL A 74 15.69 5.58 -10.68
CA VAL A 74 14.97 4.55 -9.95
C VAL A 74 13.72 4.10 -10.74
N PRO A 75 13.62 2.83 -11.16
CA PRO A 75 12.42 2.33 -11.82
C PRO A 75 11.28 2.19 -10.81
N PHE A 76 10.10 2.70 -11.16
CA PHE A 76 8.88 2.53 -10.38
C PHE A 76 7.69 2.18 -11.27
N ALA A 77 6.64 1.61 -10.67
CA ALA A 77 5.37 1.34 -11.35
C ALA A 77 4.18 1.81 -10.50
N VAL A 78 3.04 1.98 -11.12
CA VAL A 78 1.85 2.51 -10.46
C VAL A 78 0.64 1.61 -10.68
N LYS A 79 -0.24 1.51 -9.71
CA LYS A 79 -1.54 0.85 -9.84
C LYS A 79 -2.30 1.46 -11.02
N ASN A 80 -2.97 0.65 -11.85
CA ASN A 80 -3.54 1.12 -13.12
C ASN A 80 -4.78 2.02 -13.01
N LEU A 81 -5.02 2.59 -11.83
CA LEU A 81 -5.98 3.68 -11.61
C LEU A 81 -5.35 5.08 -11.57
N PHE A 82 -4.03 5.19 -11.66
CA PHE A 82 -3.36 6.47 -11.84
C PHE A 82 -3.36 6.89 -13.30
N ASP A 83 -3.69 8.14 -13.57
CA ASP A 83 -3.49 8.74 -14.88
C ASP A 83 -1.99 8.81 -15.20
N VAL A 84 -1.64 8.30 -16.37
CA VAL A 84 -0.32 8.41 -16.99
C VAL A 84 -0.52 9.03 -18.37
N ALA A 85 0.15 10.12 -18.65
CA ALA A 85 0.01 10.84 -19.92
C ALA A 85 0.21 9.88 -21.12
N GLY A 86 -0.73 9.87 -22.05
CA GLY A 86 -0.71 8.99 -23.22
C GLY A 86 -1.21 7.56 -22.98
N VAL A 87 -1.63 7.21 -21.75
CA VAL A 87 -2.13 5.86 -21.38
C VAL A 87 -3.57 5.93 -20.92
N THR A 88 -4.40 4.96 -21.34
CA THR A 88 -5.77 4.82 -20.84
C THR A 88 -5.78 4.31 -19.40
N THR A 89 -6.45 5.04 -18.51
CA THR A 89 -6.59 4.68 -17.09
C THR A 89 -7.66 3.61 -16.92
N LEU A 90 -7.24 2.34 -16.82
CA LEU A 90 -8.15 1.20 -16.77
C LEU A 90 -8.90 1.06 -15.45
N ALA A 91 -8.29 1.40 -14.33
CA ALA A 91 -8.81 1.18 -12.97
C ALA A 91 -9.29 -0.28 -12.75
N GLY A 92 -8.61 -1.25 -13.35
CA GLY A 92 -8.94 -2.67 -13.27
C GLY A 92 -10.22 -3.08 -13.99
N SER A 93 -10.82 -2.20 -14.81
CA SER A 93 -12.11 -2.43 -15.47
C SER A 93 -12.02 -2.40 -16.99
N LYS A 94 -12.70 -3.33 -17.65
CA LYS A 94 -12.86 -3.30 -19.11
C LYS A 94 -13.74 -2.13 -19.59
N ILE A 95 -14.60 -1.58 -18.72
CA ILE A 95 -15.45 -0.42 -19.03
C ILE A 95 -14.60 0.80 -19.40
N ASN A 96 -13.44 0.94 -18.79
CA ASN A 96 -12.56 2.07 -19.04
C ASN A 96 -11.64 1.88 -20.26
N ALA A 97 -11.57 0.67 -20.84
CA ALA A 97 -10.70 0.38 -21.99
C ALA A 97 -11.05 1.24 -23.23
N ASP A 98 -12.31 1.66 -23.35
CA ASP A 98 -12.79 2.49 -24.47
C ASP A 98 -12.56 4.00 -24.24
N ARG A 99 -11.99 4.40 -23.10
CA ARG A 99 -11.73 5.81 -22.80
C ARG A 99 -10.49 6.32 -23.52
N ALA A 100 -10.50 7.61 -23.84
CA ALA A 100 -9.31 8.27 -24.37
C ALA A 100 -8.15 8.18 -23.34
N PRO A 101 -6.90 8.09 -23.82
CA PRO A 101 -5.72 8.19 -22.96
C PRO A 101 -5.72 9.45 -22.11
N ALA A 102 -5.18 9.39 -20.90
CA ALA A 102 -5.01 10.54 -20.04
C ALA A 102 -4.12 11.59 -20.70
N THR A 103 -4.49 12.87 -20.57
CA THR A 103 -3.73 13.99 -21.18
C THR A 103 -2.56 14.47 -20.32
N ARG A 104 -2.53 14.06 -19.06
CA ARG A 104 -1.50 14.42 -18.07
C ARG A 104 -1.31 13.30 -17.06
N ASP A 105 -0.16 13.28 -16.41
CA ASP A 105 0.08 12.42 -15.27
C ASP A 105 -0.78 12.83 -14.06
N ALA A 106 -1.16 11.84 -13.24
CA ALA A 106 -1.60 12.09 -11.88
C ALA A 106 -0.51 12.85 -11.11
N THR A 107 -0.88 13.75 -10.20
CA THR A 107 0.09 14.58 -9.46
C THR A 107 1.18 13.75 -8.79
N ALA A 108 0.81 12.62 -8.16
CA ALA A 108 1.81 11.74 -7.52
C ALA A 108 2.79 11.11 -8.53
N VAL A 109 2.31 10.75 -9.73
CA VAL A 109 3.17 10.23 -10.82
C VAL A 109 4.13 11.31 -11.31
N GLY A 110 3.61 12.50 -11.59
CA GLY A 110 4.42 13.65 -12.02
C GLY A 110 5.49 14.03 -11.01
N ARG A 111 5.17 13.98 -9.71
CA ARG A 111 6.13 14.24 -8.62
C ARG A 111 7.23 13.18 -8.55
N MET A 112 6.90 11.89 -8.68
CA MET A 112 7.90 10.83 -8.76
C MET A 112 8.85 11.02 -9.94
N ARG A 113 8.31 11.32 -11.15
CA ARG A 113 9.13 11.64 -12.33
C ARG A 113 9.98 12.90 -12.10
N GLY A 114 9.40 13.94 -11.49
CA GLY A 114 10.10 15.17 -11.11
C GLY A 114 11.25 14.94 -10.13
N SER A 115 11.19 13.90 -9.32
CA SER A 115 12.26 13.44 -8.42
C SER A 115 13.30 12.54 -9.13
N GLY A 116 13.20 12.35 -10.45
CA GLY A 116 14.13 11.56 -11.25
C GLY A 116 13.80 10.07 -11.33
N ALA A 117 12.68 9.62 -10.79
CA ALA A 117 12.26 8.23 -10.93
C ALA A 117 11.68 7.96 -12.34
N VAL A 118 11.85 6.72 -12.83
CA VAL A 118 11.45 6.30 -14.17
C VAL A 118 10.24 5.37 -14.08
N LEU A 119 9.11 5.77 -14.69
CA LEU A 119 7.91 4.94 -14.73
C LEU A 119 8.07 3.81 -15.74
N VAL A 120 7.95 2.55 -15.29
CA VAL A 120 8.10 1.36 -16.15
C VAL A 120 6.78 0.68 -16.53
N GLY A 121 5.65 1.03 -15.86
CA GLY A 121 4.37 0.43 -16.24
C GLY A 121 3.24 0.65 -15.24
N ALA A 122 2.09 0.08 -15.58
CA ALA A 122 0.85 0.08 -14.80
C ALA A 122 0.52 -1.33 -14.30
N LEU A 123 0.03 -1.42 -13.06
CA LEU A 123 -0.08 -2.63 -12.27
C LEU A 123 -1.52 -3.07 -12.06
N ASN A 124 -1.72 -4.39 -12.02
CA ASN A 124 -3.00 -5.04 -11.82
C ASN A 124 -3.62 -4.73 -10.44
N MET A 125 -4.95 -4.76 -10.37
CA MET A 125 -5.71 -4.36 -9.20
C MET A 125 -7.12 -4.98 -9.20
N ASP A 126 -7.81 -4.98 -8.05
CA ASP A 126 -9.27 -5.20 -8.03
C ASP A 126 -9.98 -4.10 -8.81
N GLU A 127 -11.03 -4.44 -9.55
CA GLU A 127 -11.81 -3.48 -10.34
C GLU A 127 -12.27 -2.31 -9.48
N TYR A 128 -11.99 -1.07 -9.94
CA TYR A 128 -12.27 0.20 -9.25
C TYR A 128 -11.79 0.26 -7.79
N ALA A 129 -10.71 -0.48 -7.48
CA ALA A 129 -10.15 -0.60 -6.14
C ALA A 129 -11.12 -1.19 -5.10
N TYR A 130 -12.23 -1.83 -5.51
CA TYR A 130 -13.27 -2.32 -4.61
C TYR A 130 -13.08 -3.78 -4.23
N GLY A 131 -11.94 -4.14 -3.67
CA GLY A 131 -11.59 -5.48 -3.22
C GLY A 131 -10.37 -5.50 -2.28
N PHE A 132 -10.03 -6.72 -1.83
CA PHE A 132 -8.84 -7.01 -1.01
C PHE A 132 -8.04 -8.21 -1.53
N SER A 133 -8.28 -8.68 -2.77
CA SER A 133 -7.66 -9.91 -3.26
C SER A 133 -6.87 -9.77 -4.56
N THR A 134 -7.21 -8.83 -5.40
CA THR A 134 -6.74 -8.70 -6.80
C THR A 134 -6.99 -9.99 -7.60
N GLU A 135 -8.19 -10.57 -7.43
CA GLU A 135 -8.73 -11.65 -8.26
C GLU A 135 -9.63 -11.04 -9.36
N ASN A 136 -9.08 -10.16 -10.18
CA ASN A 136 -9.79 -9.43 -11.22
C ASN A 136 -10.23 -10.37 -12.34
N THR A 137 -11.53 -10.39 -12.70
CA THR A 137 -12.07 -11.27 -13.74
C THR A 137 -11.71 -10.81 -15.16
N HIS A 138 -11.33 -9.55 -15.36
CA HIS A 138 -10.99 -8.99 -16.68
C HIS A 138 -9.52 -9.20 -17.03
N TYR A 139 -8.62 -9.06 -16.03
CA TYR A 139 -7.16 -9.08 -16.19
C TYR A 139 -6.51 -10.30 -15.53
N GLY A 140 -7.30 -11.16 -14.89
CA GLY A 140 -6.82 -12.33 -14.15
C GLY A 140 -6.30 -11.98 -12.74
N PRO A 141 -6.09 -12.97 -11.87
CA PRO A 141 -5.61 -12.79 -10.51
C PRO A 141 -4.12 -12.44 -10.50
N THR A 142 -3.73 -11.50 -9.65
CA THR A 142 -2.31 -11.33 -9.28
C THR A 142 -1.95 -12.36 -8.22
N ARG A 143 -0.88 -13.12 -8.48
CA ARG A 143 -0.41 -14.20 -7.63
C ARG A 143 0.61 -13.71 -6.61
N ASN A 144 0.62 -14.36 -5.45
CA ASN A 144 1.57 -14.04 -4.39
C ASN A 144 2.98 -14.56 -4.74
N PRO A 145 4.04 -13.74 -4.68
CA PRO A 145 5.40 -14.19 -4.97
C PRO A 145 5.95 -15.28 -4.05
N HIS A 146 5.40 -15.44 -2.84
CA HIS A 146 5.79 -16.47 -1.88
C HIS A 146 5.11 -17.83 -2.15
N ASP A 147 3.93 -17.81 -2.78
CA ASP A 147 3.16 -19.00 -3.17
C ASP A 147 2.17 -18.60 -4.28
N SER A 148 2.45 -18.99 -5.51
CA SER A 148 1.66 -18.63 -6.69
C SER A 148 0.23 -19.22 -6.72
N SER A 149 -0.11 -20.13 -5.83
CA SER A 149 -1.48 -20.62 -5.63
C SER A 149 -2.34 -19.66 -4.79
N ARG A 150 -1.75 -18.59 -4.24
CA ARG A 150 -2.39 -17.67 -3.31
C ARG A 150 -2.53 -16.27 -3.90
N ILE A 151 -3.46 -15.50 -3.33
CA ILE A 151 -3.68 -14.11 -3.70
C ILE A 151 -2.52 -13.21 -3.24
N ALA A 152 -2.25 -12.16 -3.97
CA ALA A 152 -1.33 -11.10 -3.56
C ALA A 152 -1.94 -10.15 -2.51
N GLY A 153 -3.24 -10.27 -2.26
CA GLY A 153 -3.99 -9.24 -1.56
C GLY A 153 -4.41 -8.11 -2.48
N GLY A 154 -5.16 -7.15 -1.96
CA GLY A 154 -5.75 -6.08 -2.77
C GLY A 154 -6.16 -4.83 -1.98
N SER A 155 -6.56 -3.85 -2.72
CA SER A 155 -6.73 -3.77 -4.18
C SER A 155 -5.46 -3.42 -4.94
N SER A 156 -4.32 -3.11 -4.29
CA SER A 156 -3.03 -2.82 -4.93
C SER A 156 -2.14 -4.09 -4.98
N GLY A 157 -2.70 -5.25 -5.39
CA GLY A 157 -1.98 -6.53 -5.38
C GLY A 157 -0.80 -6.55 -6.34
N GLY A 158 -0.97 -6.02 -7.56
CA GLY A 158 0.12 -5.87 -8.51
C GLY A 158 1.26 -5.02 -7.96
N SER A 159 0.93 -3.94 -7.20
CA SER A 159 1.94 -3.06 -6.59
C SER A 159 2.79 -3.80 -5.55
N ALA A 160 2.16 -4.55 -4.64
CA ALA A 160 2.88 -5.29 -3.62
C ALA A 160 3.68 -6.47 -4.21
N ALA A 161 3.08 -7.23 -5.12
CA ALA A 161 3.71 -8.38 -5.73
C ALA A 161 4.92 -8.00 -6.61
N ALA A 162 4.86 -6.90 -7.37
CA ALA A 162 5.98 -6.41 -8.17
C ALA A 162 7.20 -6.01 -7.33
N VAL A 163 6.96 -5.37 -6.16
CA VAL A 163 8.02 -5.02 -5.20
C VAL A 163 8.57 -6.27 -4.53
N ALA A 164 7.71 -7.18 -4.07
CA ALA A 164 8.11 -8.41 -3.39
C ALA A 164 8.93 -9.33 -4.32
N ALA A 165 8.55 -9.43 -5.59
CA ALA A 165 9.26 -10.19 -6.60
C ALA A 165 10.55 -9.51 -7.09
N GLY A 166 10.90 -8.31 -6.61
CA GLY A 166 12.10 -7.58 -7.04
C GLY A 166 12.08 -7.08 -8.47
N MET A 167 10.91 -6.99 -9.12
CA MET A 167 10.76 -6.43 -10.46
C MET A 167 11.11 -4.93 -10.46
N VAL A 168 10.61 -4.20 -9.48
CA VAL A 168 10.92 -2.80 -9.23
C VAL A 168 11.13 -2.57 -7.73
N PRO A 169 11.93 -1.59 -7.31
CA PRO A 169 12.13 -1.28 -5.88
C PRO A 169 10.95 -0.52 -5.27
N LEU A 170 10.21 0.26 -6.06
CA LEU A 170 9.15 1.16 -5.61
C LEU A 170 7.88 1.00 -6.47
N THR A 171 6.73 1.09 -5.82
CA THR A 171 5.44 1.24 -6.50
C THR A 171 4.55 2.25 -5.76
N LEU A 172 3.58 2.83 -6.50
CA LEU A 172 2.47 3.56 -5.89
C LEU A 172 1.21 2.73 -5.91
N GLY A 173 0.48 2.79 -4.81
CA GLY A 173 -0.84 2.19 -4.65
C GLY A 173 -1.84 3.17 -4.05
N THR A 174 -3.08 2.70 -3.83
CA THR A 174 -4.11 3.45 -3.12
C THR A 174 -4.69 2.64 -1.98
N ASP A 175 -5.17 3.32 -0.94
CA ASP A 175 -5.77 2.70 0.24
C ASP A 175 -7.04 3.46 0.63
N THR A 176 -8.19 2.83 0.43
CA THR A 176 -9.49 3.32 0.87
C THR A 176 -9.86 2.71 2.21
N ASN A 177 -9.65 1.40 2.34
CA ASN A 177 -9.99 0.61 3.52
C ASN A 177 -8.88 -0.38 3.95
N GLY A 178 -7.70 -0.31 3.31
CA GLY A 178 -6.60 -1.24 3.56
C GLY A 178 -5.78 -1.60 2.33
N SER A 179 -6.07 -1.01 1.18
CA SER A 179 -5.60 -1.49 -0.13
C SER A 179 -4.12 -1.22 -0.47
N ILE A 180 -3.36 -0.53 0.38
CA ILE A 180 -1.89 -0.56 0.42
C ILE A 180 -1.45 -1.61 1.45
N ARG A 181 -2.01 -1.55 2.64
CA ARG A 181 -1.57 -2.29 3.83
C ARG A 181 -1.81 -3.79 3.72
N VAL A 182 -3.01 -4.19 3.26
CA VAL A 182 -3.36 -5.61 3.09
C VAL A 182 -2.42 -6.31 2.12
N PRO A 183 -2.22 -5.85 0.87
CA PRO A 183 -1.29 -6.52 -0.04
C PRO A 183 0.16 -6.42 0.44
N SER A 184 0.58 -5.33 1.10
CA SER A 184 1.91 -5.24 1.70
C SER A 184 2.15 -6.33 2.76
N ALA A 185 1.17 -6.56 3.64
CA ALA A 185 1.25 -7.60 4.67
C ALA A 185 1.33 -9.00 4.05
N LEU A 186 0.50 -9.29 3.04
CA LEU A 186 0.43 -10.62 2.43
C LEU A 186 1.60 -10.92 1.48
N CYS A 187 2.23 -9.89 0.89
CA CYS A 187 3.41 -10.04 0.04
C CYS A 187 4.74 -9.80 0.76
N GLY A 188 4.73 -9.45 2.04
CA GLY A 188 5.97 -9.29 2.82
C GLY A 188 6.78 -8.04 2.47
N VAL A 189 6.11 -6.91 2.18
CA VAL A 189 6.74 -5.62 1.89
C VAL A 189 6.20 -4.52 2.79
N PHE A 190 6.92 -3.39 2.88
CA PHE A 190 6.43 -2.21 3.58
C PHE A 190 5.43 -1.45 2.72
N GLY A 191 4.38 -0.90 3.35
CA GLY A 191 3.42 -0.03 2.69
C GLY A 191 2.98 1.10 3.60
N LEU A 192 3.01 2.33 3.11
CA LEU A 192 2.57 3.52 3.85
C LEU A 192 1.24 4.03 3.30
N LYS A 193 0.23 4.04 4.16
CA LYS A 193 -0.97 4.85 3.98
C LYS A 193 -0.79 6.15 4.77
N PRO A 194 -0.56 7.29 4.12
CA PRO A 194 -0.38 8.58 4.82
C PRO A 194 -1.66 9.05 5.52
N THR A 195 -1.60 10.19 6.19
CA THR A 195 -2.78 10.93 6.64
C THR A 195 -3.66 11.32 5.44
N PHE A 196 -4.97 11.32 5.63
CA PHE A 196 -5.92 11.74 4.60
C PHE A 196 -5.61 13.16 4.12
N GLY A 197 -5.53 13.31 2.79
CA GLY A 197 -5.17 14.57 2.15
C GLY A 197 -3.68 14.95 2.23
N ARG A 198 -2.79 14.07 2.71
CA ARG A 198 -1.34 14.35 2.77
C ARG A 198 -0.65 14.21 1.41
N VAL A 199 -1.16 13.34 0.56
CA VAL A 199 -0.75 13.13 -0.82
C VAL A 199 -1.94 13.40 -1.73
N SER A 200 -1.73 14.15 -2.81
CA SER A 200 -2.76 14.48 -3.79
C SER A 200 -3.32 13.23 -4.47
N ARG A 201 -4.63 13.25 -4.72
CA ARG A 201 -5.37 12.23 -5.49
C ARG A 201 -5.77 12.75 -6.88
N ALA A 202 -5.30 13.93 -7.28
CA ALA A 202 -5.58 14.48 -8.61
C ALA A 202 -5.02 13.55 -9.69
N GLY A 203 -5.88 13.15 -10.64
CA GLY A 203 -5.56 12.15 -11.66
C GLY A 203 -5.60 10.71 -11.17
N VAL A 204 -6.31 10.42 -10.08
CA VAL A 204 -6.51 9.05 -9.56
C VAL A 204 -7.99 8.71 -9.66
N ALA A 205 -8.34 7.59 -10.31
CA ALA A 205 -9.72 7.13 -10.38
C ALA A 205 -10.24 6.79 -8.98
N PRO A 206 -11.34 7.42 -8.52
CA PRO A 206 -11.80 7.29 -7.14
C PRO A 206 -12.57 6.00 -6.89
N LEU A 207 -12.51 5.49 -5.65
CA LEU A 207 -13.46 4.55 -5.09
C LEU A 207 -14.40 5.25 -4.09
N ALA A 208 -13.82 6.00 -3.15
CA ALA A 208 -14.58 6.75 -2.16
C ALA A 208 -13.84 8.04 -1.79
N TRP A 209 -14.43 9.18 -2.15
CA TRP A 209 -13.80 10.50 -1.95
C TRP A 209 -13.43 10.78 -0.49
N SER A 210 -14.22 10.23 0.45
CA SER A 210 -13.99 10.42 1.89
C SER A 210 -12.81 9.63 2.45
N PHE A 211 -12.29 8.62 1.72
CA PHE A 211 -11.34 7.64 2.27
C PHE A 211 -10.13 7.36 1.40
N ASP A 212 -10.14 7.71 0.12
CA ASP A 212 -9.05 7.38 -0.78
C ASP A 212 -7.76 8.07 -0.39
N HIS A 213 -6.69 7.27 -0.29
CA HIS A 213 -5.32 7.72 -0.02
C HIS A 213 -4.39 7.19 -1.12
N VAL A 214 -3.37 7.95 -1.45
CA VAL A 214 -2.24 7.55 -2.29
C VAL A 214 -1.03 7.31 -1.40
N GLY A 215 -0.27 6.25 -1.65
CA GLY A 215 0.96 6.00 -0.91
C GLY A 215 1.88 4.98 -1.56
N PRO A 216 3.15 4.93 -1.13
CA PRO A 216 4.18 4.06 -1.67
C PRO A 216 4.18 2.67 -1.02
N LEU A 217 4.74 1.70 -1.78
CA LEU A 217 5.15 0.39 -1.30
C LEU A 217 6.62 0.17 -1.67
N ALA A 218 7.40 -0.41 -0.77
CA ALA A 218 8.84 -0.62 -0.91
C ALA A 218 9.34 -1.84 -0.14
N ARG A 219 10.58 -2.29 -0.41
CA ARG A 219 11.23 -3.35 0.39
C ARG A 219 11.97 -2.83 1.61
N SER A 220 12.25 -1.53 1.70
CA SER A 220 12.90 -0.90 2.85
C SER A 220 12.12 0.32 3.33
N VAL A 221 12.28 0.65 4.61
CA VAL A 221 11.65 1.84 5.21
C VAL A 221 12.30 3.13 4.67
N ALA A 222 13.58 3.10 4.38
CA ALA A 222 14.28 4.25 3.79
C ALA A 222 13.73 4.58 2.39
N ASP A 223 13.52 3.57 1.53
CA ASP A 223 12.91 3.74 0.22
C ASP A 223 11.46 4.22 0.33
N LEU A 224 10.71 3.65 1.29
CA LEU A 224 9.32 4.04 1.56
C LEU A 224 9.22 5.53 1.94
N ALA A 225 10.10 5.99 2.84
CA ALA A 225 10.17 7.38 3.27
C ALA A 225 10.61 8.32 2.13
N GLY A 226 11.63 7.95 1.35
CA GLY A 226 12.10 8.75 0.20
C GLY A 226 11.04 8.90 -0.89
N ALA A 227 10.28 7.83 -1.17
CA ALA A 227 9.15 7.88 -2.10
C ALA A 227 8.01 8.76 -1.54
N PHE A 228 7.68 8.63 -0.25
CA PHE A 228 6.67 9.49 0.40
C PHE A 228 7.07 10.97 0.37
N ASP A 229 8.31 11.29 0.73
CA ASP A 229 8.82 12.67 0.70
C ASP A 229 8.73 13.27 -0.71
N SER A 230 8.90 12.44 -1.75
CA SER A 230 8.80 12.87 -3.15
C SER A 230 7.37 13.20 -3.59
N ILE A 231 6.33 12.56 -3.02
CA ILE A 231 4.94 12.72 -3.46
C ILE A 231 4.07 13.57 -2.53
N ALA A 232 4.50 13.78 -1.28
CA ALA A 232 3.74 14.52 -0.26
C ALA A 232 3.71 16.02 -0.52
N GLY A 233 2.68 16.67 0.01
CA GLY A 233 2.57 18.14 0.01
C GLY A 233 1.36 18.69 -0.73
N PRO A 234 1.11 20.01 -0.62
CA PRO A 234 -0.08 20.66 -1.14
C PRO A 234 -0.26 20.50 -2.65
N ASP A 235 -1.52 20.36 -3.07
CA ASP A 235 -1.90 20.37 -4.50
C ASP A 235 -3.27 21.05 -4.66
N PRO A 236 -3.37 22.18 -5.37
CA PRO A 236 -4.63 22.85 -5.61
C PRO A 236 -5.58 22.06 -6.53
N LEU A 237 -5.09 21.02 -7.23
CA LEU A 237 -5.91 20.18 -8.09
C LEU A 237 -6.70 19.10 -7.32
N ASP A 238 -6.36 18.83 -6.04
CA ASP A 238 -7.15 17.99 -5.14
C ASP A 238 -7.72 18.85 -4.00
N PRO A 239 -9.04 19.13 -4.00
CA PRO A 239 -9.66 20.06 -3.06
C PRO A 239 -9.59 19.61 -1.59
N VAL A 240 -9.25 18.34 -1.33
CA VAL A 240 -9.05 17.84 0.05
C VAL A 240 -7.58 17.67 0.40
N CYS A 241 -6.67 17.98 -0.53
CA CYS A 241 -5.24 17.95 -0.23
C CYS A 241 -4.89 19.03 0.81
N SER A 242 -4.22 18.61 1.87
CA SER A 242 -3.85 19.52 2.97
C SER A 242 -2.85 20.58 2.49
N THR A 243 -3.10 21.82 2.89
CA THR A 243 -2.15 22.94 2.67
C THR A 243 -0.98 22.92 3.65
N ARG A 244 -1.01 22.04 4.68
CA ARG A 244 0.07 21.89 5.65
C ARG A 244 1.36 21.44 4.96
N PRO A 245 2.49 22.15 5.10
CA PRO A 245 3.76 21.74 4.52
C PRO A 245 4.16 20.32 4.93
N ALA A 246 4.75 19.57 4.01
CA ALA A 246 5.35 18.28 4.28
C ALA A 246 6.85 18.47 4.54
N GLY A 247 7.29 18.25 5.77
CA GLY A 247 8.72 18.10 6.06
C GLY A 247 9.19 16.70 5.61
N PRO A 248 10.50 16.54 5.30
CA PRO A 248 11.04 15.25 4.91
C PRO A 248 11.03 14.28 6.10
N CYS A 249 10.38 13.12 5.93
CA CYS A 249 10.36 12.05 6.92
C CYS A 249 11.64 11.20 6.90
N SER A 250 12.31 11.12 5.75
CA SER A 250 13.54 10.34 5.58
C SER A 250 14.68 10.80 6.50
N GLY A 251 14.77 12.10 6.81
CA GLY A 251 15.74 12.65 7.75
C GLY A 251 15.51 12.30 9.21
N GLU A 252 14.33 11.82 9.56
CA GLU A 252 13.94 11.49 10.94
C GLU A 252 14.17 10.02 11.32
N LEU A 253 14.42 9.13 10.36
CA LEU A 253 14.46 7.68 10.59
C LEU A 253 15.48 7.24 11.63
N ALA A 254 16.64 7.87 11.66
CA ALA A 254 17.74 7.57 12.58
C ALA A 254 17.41 7.87 14.07
N ARG A 255 16.33 8.60 14.34
CA ARG A 255 15.90 8.91 15.73
C ARG A 255 15.27 7.71 16.44
N GLY A 256 14.97 6.61 15.72
CA GLY A 256 14.36 5.42 16.30
C GLY A 256 13.08 5.72 17.10
N VAL A 257 12.86 4.96 18.17
CA VAL A 257 11.66 5.08 19.01
C VAL A 257 11.79 6.07 20.17
N ASP A 258 12.93 6.74 20.33
CA ASP A 258 13.20 7.63 21.45
C ASP A 258 12.14 8.75 21.53
N GLY A 259 11.57 8.92 22.74
CA GLY A 259 10.54 9.89 23.05
C GLY A 259 9.13 9.53 22.54
N LEU A 260 8.93 8.35 21.94
CA LEU A 260 7.63 7.88 21.51
C LEU A 260 6.99 6.93 22.53
N ARG A 261 5.72 7.13 22.81
CA ARG A 261 4.90 6.26 23.65
C ARG A 261 4.17 5.28 22.77
N LEU A 262 4.49 4.00 22.89
CA LEU A 262 3.92 2.93 22.09
C LEU A 262 2.89 2.13 22.90
N ALA A 263 1.84 1.61 22.22
CA ALA A 263 0.87 0.74 22.85
C ALA A 263 0.32 -0.31 21.87
N ILE A 264 -0.13 -1.44 22.38
CA ILE A 264 -0.75 -2.54 21.63
C ILE A 264 -2.25 -2.31 21.62
N LEU A 265 -2.92 -2.50 20.48
CA LEU A 265 -4.37 -2.52 20.37
C LEU A 265 -4.91 -3.90 20.66
N GLY A 266 -5.61 -4.03 21.78
CA GLY A 266 -6.33 -5.24 22.19
C GLY A 266 -7.79 -5.29 21.71
N GLY A 267 -8.63 -6.03 22.43
CA GLY A 267 -10.06 -6.10 22.22
C GLY A 267 -10.46 -6.65 20.83
N HIS A 268 -11.00 -5.80 19.94
CA HIS A 268 -11.42 -6.19 18.58
C HIS A 268 -10.27 -6.82 17.77
N PHE A 269 -9.06 -6.27 17.90
CA PHE A 269 -7.89 -6.69 17.13
C PHE A 269 -7.32 -8.04 17.60
N ALA A 270 -7.57 -8.42 18.86
CA ALA A 270 -7.18 -9.72 19.39
C ALA A 270 -8.20 -10.83 19.07
N ARG A 271 -9.50 -10.51 19.11
CA ARG A 271 -10.57 -11.54 19.00
C ARG A 271 -10.76 -12.11 17.60
N LEU A 272 -10.43 -11.38 16.56
CA LEU A 272 -10.67 -11.73 15.15
C LEU A 272 -9.38 -11.97 14.37
N ALA A 273 -8.28 -12.26 15.05
CA ALA A 273 -6.98 -12.62 14.48
C ALA A 273 -6.66 -14.10 14.76
N THR A 274 -5.93 -14.74 13.87
CA THR A 274 -5.31 -16.03 14.13
C THR A 274 -4.16 -15.90 15.15
N ASP A 275 -3.77 -17.01 15.77
CA ASP A 275 -2.64 -17.04 16.69
C ASP A 275 -1.33 -16.59 16.02
N ASP A 276 -1.14 -16.89 14.73
CA ASP A 276 0.02 -16.41 13.96
C ASP A 276 0.02 -14.89 13.84
N ALA A 277 -1.14 -14.27 13.56
CA ALA A 277 -1.25 -12.82 13.45
C ALA A 277 -1.03 -12.14 14.82
N LEU A 278 -1.53 -12.72 15.91
CA LEU A 278 -1.25 -12.26 17.27
C LEU A 278 0.22 -12.46 17.64
N GLY A 279 0.81 -13.59 17.27
CA GLY A 279 2.22 -13.90 17.44
C GLY A 279 3.13 -12.89 16.73
N ALA A 280 2.73 -12.41 15.54
CA ALA A 280 3.45 -11.34 14.83
C ALA A 280 3.45 -10.03 15.63
N VAL A 281 2.30 -9.61 16.18
CA VAL A 281 2.20 -8.41 17.04
C VAL A 281 3.04 -8.60 18.32
N ALA A 282 2.96 -9.75 18.97
CA ALA A 282 3.73 -10.04 20.19
C ALA A 282 5.25 -10.01 19.94
N ARG A 283 5.69 -10.45 18.74
CA ARG A 283 7.11 -10.35 18.32
C ARG A 283 7.53 -8.89 18.18
N VAL A 284 6.76 -8.06 17.49
CA VAL A 284 7.02 -6.62 17.32
C VAL A 284 7.01 -5.91 18.67
N ALA A 285 6.00 -6.17 19.50
CA ALA A 285 5.89 -5.56 20.83
C ALA A 285 7.11 -5.90 21.71
N ARG A 286 7.58 -7.13 21.66
CA ARG A 286 8.78 -7.57 22.38
C ARG A 286 10.05 -6.90 21.88
N ALA A 287 10.22 -6.80 20.56
CA ALA A 287 11.35 -6.11 19.94
C ALA A 287 11.41 -4.63 20.34
N LEU A 288 10.27 -3.97 20.46
CA LEU A 288 10.17 -2.57 20.84
C LEU A 288 10.02 -2.32 22.36
N GLY A 289 10.04 -3.38 23.19
CA GLY A 289 9.85 -3.27 24.64
C GLY A 289 8.45 -2.77 25.05
N VAL A 290 7.41 -3.01 24.23
CA VAL A 290 6.05 -2.54 24.46
C VAL A 290 5.22 -3.59 25.19
N SER A 291 4.67 -3.22 26.35
CA SER A 291 3.75 -4.06 27.14
C SER A 291 2.39 -3.42 27.39
N ARG A 292 2.29 -2.10 27.16
CA ARG A 292 1.04 -1.37 27.38
C ARG A 292 -0.01 -1.76 26.35
N GLU A 293 -1.17 -2.17 26.81
CA GLU A 293 -2.34 -2.44 25.97
C GLU A 293 -3.39 -1.34 26.12
N VAL A 294 -4.03 -0.98 25.02
CA VAL A 294 -5.17 -0.05 24.97
C VAL A 294 -6.27 -0.62 24.10
N THR A 295 -7.50 -0.17 24.30
CA THR A 295 -8.66 -0.59 23.52
C THR A 295 -9.35 0.61 22.88
N LEU A 296 -9.91 0.39 21.69
CA LEU A 296 -10.80 1.33 21.03
C LEU A 296 -12.23 0.85 21.14
N PRO A 297 -13.16 1.71 21.57
CA PRO A 297 -14.57 1.33 21.65
C PRO A 297 -15.20 1.24 20.26
N GLU A 298 -16.21 0.37 20.11
CA GLU A 298 -17.10 0.30 18.94
C GLU A 298 -16.40 0.12 17.57
N VAL A 299 -15.22 -0.52 17.54
CA VAL A 299 -14.43 -0.73 16.30
C VAL A 299 -15.25 -1.48 15.23
N HIS A 300 -16.06 -2.45 15.64
CA HIS A 300 -16.93 -3.21 14.72
C HIS A 300 -17.97 -2.32 14.03
N ARG A 301 -18.51 -1.31 14.75
CA ARG A 301 -19.45 -0.32 14.19
C ARG A 301 -18.74 0.68 13.29
N ALA A 302 -17.52 1.10 13.65
CA ALA A 302 -16.68 1.95 12.80
C ALA A 302 -16.39 1.26 11.46
N ARG A 303 -16.07 -0.05 11.48
CA ARG A 303 -15.89 -0.86 10.29
C ARG A 303 -17.14 -0.93 9.42
N ALA A 304 -18.31 -1.22 10.04
CA ALA A 304 -19.59 -1.27 9.32
C ALA A 304 -19.93 0.09 8.68
N ALA A 305 -19.74 1.18 9.40
CA ALA A 305 -19.99 2.54 8.91
C ALA A 305 -19.02 2.93 7.76
N ALA A 306 -17.76 2.53 7.84
CA ALA A 306 -16.80 2.70 6.73
C ALA A 306 -17.30 1.97 5.47
N GLY A 307 -17.82 0.74 5.63
CA GLY A 307 -18.44 -0.02 4.54
C GLY A 307 -19.63 0.70 3.91
N VAL A 308 -20.52 1.27 4.72
CA VAL A 308 -21.70 2.04 4.23
C VAL A 308 -21.25 3.28 3.45
N ILE A 309 -20.31 4.07 3.98
CA ILE A 309 -19.83 5.28 3.28
C ILE A 309 -19.15 4.90 1.96
N THR A 310 -18.24 3.90 1.98
CA THR A 310 -17.57 3.43 0.77
C THR A 310 -18.58 2.96 -0.28
N ALA A 311 -19.57 2.17 0.12
CA ALA A 311 -20.58 1.63 -0.79
C ALA A 311 -21.41 2.74 -1.43
N CYS A 312 -21.90 3.72 -0.65
CA CYS A 312 -22.70 4.83 -1.16
C CYS A 312 -21.92 5.72 -2.13
N GLU A 313 -20.67 6.06 -1.78
CA GLU A 313 -19.82 6.91 -2.63
C GLU A 313 -19.43 6.18 -3.92
N ALA A 314 -19.03 4.90 -3.84
CA ALA A 314 -18.71 4.08 -5.00
C ALA A 314 -19.92 3.91 -5.95
N ALA A 315 -21.11 3.60 -5.41
CA ALA A 315 -22.31 3.48 -6.23
C ALA A 315 -22.68 4.80 -6.93
N THR A 316 -22.46 5.93 -6.25
CA THR A 316 -22.68 7.26 -6.84
C THR A 316 -21.75 7.54 -8.04
N ILE A 317 -20.47 7.18 -7.92
CA ILE A 317 -19.47 7.32 -8.98
C ILE A 317 -19.84 6.49 -10.21
N HIS A 318 -20.38 5.31 -10.02
CA HIS A 318 -20.61 4.33 -11.08
C HIS A 318 -22.07 4.22 -11.54
N LEU A 319 -22.96 5.11 -11.07
CA LEU A 319 -24.39 4.98 -11.28
C LEU A 319 -24.80 4.89 -12.77
N ASP A 320 -24.18 5.69 -13.64
CA ASP A 320 -24.49 5.68 -15.09
C ASP A 320 -23.98 4.41 -15.76
N ASN A 321 -22.80 3.93 -15.37
CA ASN A 321 -22.28 2.63 -15.85
C ASN A 321 -23.14 1.47 -15.36
N LEU A 322 -23.64 1.52 -14.14
CA LEU A 322 -24.56 0.48 -13.61
C LEU A 322 -25.88 0.43 -14.38
N ARG A 323 -26.38 1.57 -14.87
CA ARG A 323 -27.62 1.62 -15.67
C ARG A 323 -27.41 1.10 -17.10
N THR A 324 -26.25 1.34 -17.69
CA THR A 324 -26.02 1.15 -19.15
C THR A 324 -25.09 -0.02 -19.46
N ARG A 325 -24.18 -0.39 -18.55
CA ARG A 325 -23.11 -1.36 -18.75
C ARG A 325 -22.93 -2.33 -17.56
N ALA A 326 -24.00 -2.64 -16.83
CA ALA A 326 -23.92 -3.50 -15.63
C ALA A 326 -23.25 -4.85 -15.89
N ALA A 327 -23.44 -5.45 -17.07
CA ALA A 327 -22.85 -6.73 -17.46
C ALA A 327 -21.33 -6.66 -17.71
N ASP A 328 -20.76 -5.46 -17.82
CA ASP A 328 -19.34 -5.23 -18.08
C ASP A 328 -18.51 -5.11 -16.81
N PHE A 329 -19.14 -5.01 -15.64
CA PHE A 329 -18.43 -5.02 -14.36
C PHE A 329 -17.97 -6.45 -14.00
N ASP A 330 -16.90 -6.51 -13.22
CA ASP A 330 -16.58 -7.70 -12.43
C ASP A 330 -17.80 -8.05 -11.54
N PRO A 331 -18.29 -9.31 -11.57
CA PRO A 331 -19.49 -9.69 -10.81
C PRO A 331 -19.40 -9.34 -9.32
N MET A 332 -18.23 -9.48 -8.70
CA MET A 332 -18.04 -9.15 -7.28
C MET A 332 -18.12 -7.65 -7.01
N THR A 333 -17.72 -6.81 -7.94
CA THR A 333 -17.84 -5.35 -7.87
C THR A 333 -19.26 -4.92 -8.16
N ARG A 334 -19.85 -5.43 -9.25
CA ARG A 334 -21.22 -5.11 -9.70
C ARG A 334 -22.27 -5.32 -8.60
N ASP A 335 -22.29 -6.52 -8.04
CA ASP A 335 -23.35 -6.90 -7.09
C ASP A 335 -23.31 -6.03 -5.82
N ARG A 336 -22.13 -5.67 -5.35
CA ARG A 336 -21.97 -4.74 -4.23
C ARG A 336 -22.38 -3.31 -4.58
N LEU A 337 -22.04 -2.83 -5.78
CA LEU A 337 -22.45 -1.50 -6.25
C LEU A 337 -23.98 -1.43 -6.43
N LEU A 338 -24.62 -2.46 -7.02
CA LEU A 338 -26.07 -2.54 -7.14
C LEU A 338 -26.76 -2.54 -5.78
N ALA A 339 -26.28 -3.36 -4.83
CA ALA A 339 -26.83 -3.37 -3.47
C ALA A 339 -26.68 -2.00 -2.77
N ALA A 340 -25.59 -1.29 -3.03
CA ALA A 340 -25.32 0.02 -2.46
C ALA A 340 -26.27 1.11 -2.95
N THR A 341 -26.83 1.00 -4.17
CA THR A 341 -27.86 1.95 -4.68
C THR A 341 -29.16 1.90 -3.88
N LEU A 342 -29.40 0.84 -3.13
CA LEU A 342 -30.60 0.66 -2.31
C LEU A 342 -30.42 1.18 -0.88
N LEU A 343 -29.21 1.63 -0.50
CA LEU A 343 -28.97 2.19 0.83
C LEU A 343 -29.65 3.54 1.00
N PRO A 344 -30.49 3.72 2.05
CA PRO A 344 -31.14 4.99 2.27
C PRO A 344 -30.13 6.08 2.71
N ALA A 345 -30.36 7.33 2.33
CA ALA A 345 -29.51 8.46 2.73
C ALA A 345 -29.31 8.55 4.25
N SER A 346 -30.30 8.12 5.03
CA SER A 346 -30.20 8.08 6.49
C SER A 346 -29.12 7.13 7.00
N ALA A 347 -28.81 6.04 6.28
CA ALA A 347 -27.69 5.15 6.63
C ALA A 347 -26.35 5.85 6.46
N TYR A 348 -26.16 6.57 5.35
CA TYR A 348 -24.97 7.37 5.10
C TYR A 348 -24.77 8.48 6.15
N VAL A 349 -25.83 9.22 6.48
CA VAL A 349 -25.78 10.28 7.50
C VAL A 349 -25.41 9.72 8.88
N ARG A 350 -26.02 8.56 9.27
CA ARG A 350 -25.68 7.88 10.53
C ARG A 350 -24.22 7.42 10.55
N ALA A 351 -23.71 6.90 9.44
CA ALA A 351 -22.32 6.47 9.31
C ALA A 351 -21.35 7.66 9.46
N GLN A 352 -21.64 8.82 8.86
CA GLN A 352 -20.85 10.03 9.03
C GLN A 352 -20.87 10.59 10.47
N ARG A 353 -22.03 10.53 11.15
CA ARG A 353 -22.12 10.88 12.58
C ARG A 353 -21.28 9.96 13.46
N LEU A 354 -21.33 8.63 13.18
CA LEU A 354 -20.49 7.67 13.88
C LEU A 354 -18.99 7.91 13.59
N ARG A 355 -18.65 8.32 12.35
CA ARG A 355 -17.27 8.69 11.99
C ARG A 355 -16.75 9.82 12.85
N ALA A 356 -17.53 10.89 13.02
CA ALA A 356 -17.15 12.03 13.87
C ALA A 356 -16.95 11.58 15.32
N TRP A 357 -17.90 10.83 15.88
CA TRP A 357 -17.79 10.30 17.25
C TRP A 357 -16.57 9.38 17.42
N PHE A 358 -16.34 8.45 16.48
CA PHE A 358 -15.21 7.52 16.55
C PHE A 358 -13.87 8.23 16.46
N ARG A 359 -13.77 9.28 15.63
CA ARG A 359 -12.56 10.12 15.56
C ARG A 359 -12.20 10.71 16.92
N ASP A 360 -13.20 11.19 17.68
CA ASP A 360 -12.96 11.77 19.01
C ASP A 360 -12.48 10.68 19.99
N ARG A 361 -13.05 9.46 19.93
CA ARG A 361 -12.58 8.32 20.78
C ARG A 361 -11.16 7.88 20.43
N VAL A 362 -10.80 7.87 19.17
CA VAL A 362 -9.43 7.58 18.72
C VAL A 362 -8.47 8.68 19.20
N ALA A 363 -8.87 9.95 19.11
CA ALA A 363 -8.05 11.07 19.60
C ALA A 363 -7.79 10.98 21.13
N GLU A 364 -8.73 10.47 21.92
CA GLU A 364 -8.54 10.23 23.35
C GLU A 364 -7.43 9.21 23.62
N VAL A 365 -7.40 8.10 22.88
CA VAL A 365 -6.32 7.10 23.04
C VAL A 365 -4.96 7.71 22.72
N PHE A 366 -4.89 8.58 21.72
CA PHE A 366 -3.66 9.27 21.35
C PHE A 366 -3.21 10.39 22.31
N ARG A 367 -3.94 10.69 23.38
CA ARG A 367 -3.43 11.56 24.46
C ARG A 367 -2.26 10.92 25.19
N ASP A 368 -2.28 9.59 25.29
CA ASP A 368 -1.32 8.82 26.08
C ASP A 368 -0.44 7.88 25.23
N ALA A 369 -0.64 7.83 23.94
CA ALA A 369 0.15 7.06 22.99
C ALA A 369 0.50 7.91 21.76
N ASP A 370 1.60 7.61 21.11
CA ASP A 370 2.05 8.28 19.89
C ASP A 370 1.94 7.34 18.68
N VAL A 371 2.20 6.03 18.91
CA VAL A 371 2.01 4.98 17.89
C VAL A 371 1.32 3.77 18.52
N LEU A 372 0.35 3.20 17.79
CA LEU A 372 -0.38 2.00 18.17
C LEU A 372 0.03 0.83 17.27
N LEU A 373 0.09 -0.38 17.86
CA LEU A 373 0.44 -1.63 17.20
C LEU A 373 -0.81 -2.50 17.05
N ALA A 374 -1.07 -3.04 15.84
CA ALA A 374 -2.16 -3.99 15.60
C ALA A 374 -1.79 -4.95 14.47
N PRO A 375 -2.44 -6.13 14.34
CA PRO A 375 -2.29 -6.94 13.13
C PRO A 375 -2.75 -6.15 11.90
N THR A 376 -2.10 -6.33 10.74
CA THR A 376 -2.58 -5.73 9.49
C THR A 376 -3.71 -6.55 8.91
N THR A 377 -3.53 -7.87 8.83
CA THR A 377 -4.52 -8.83 8.35
C THR A 377 -4.80 -9.89 9.43
N PRO A 378 -6.00 -10.49 9.44
CA PRO A 378 -6.35 -11.50 10.45
C PRO A 378 -5.64 -12.84 10.25
N TRP A 379 -5.16 -13.12 9.02
CA TRP A 379 -4.46 -14.34 8.61
C TRP A 379 -3.52 -14.06 7.43
N THR A 380 -2.75 -15.06 7.02
CA THR A 380 -1.87 -15.06 5.83
C THR A 380 -2.68 -15.09 4.54
N ALA A 381 -2.01 -15.00 3.38
CA ALA A 381 -2.66 -14.98 2.07
C ALA A 381 -3.54 -16.23 1.82
N PRO A 382 -4.86 -16.07 1.59
CA PRO A 382 -5.73 -17.16 1.16
C PRO A 382 -5.33 -17.70 -0.22
N VAL A 383 -5.76 -18.95 -0.53
CA VAL A 383 -5.63 -19.49 -1.89
C VAL A 383 -6.52 -18.73 -2.86
N ILE A 384 -6.12 -18.66 -4.13
CA ILE A 384 -6.94 -18.13 -5.22
C ILE A 384 -8.20 -19.01 -5.34
N GLY A 385 -9.38 -18.38 -5.47
CA GLY A 385 -10.64 -19.11 -5.47
C GLY A 385 -11.09 -19.63 -4.10
N ALA A 386 -10.50 -19.14 -2.98
CA ALA A 386 -10.88 -19.55 -1.62
C ALA A 386 -12.40 -19.47 -1.40
N PRO A 387 -12.97 -20.31 -0.51
CA PRO A 387 -14.37 -20.24 -0.13
C PRO A 387 -14.83 -18.84 0.26
N TRP A 388 -16.12 -18.56 0.05
CA TRP A 388 -16.68 -17.24 0.38
C TRP A 388 -16.49 -16.88 1.85
N ASN A 389 -16.68 -17.85 2.75
CA ASN A 389 -16.53 -17.68 4.20
C ASN A 389 -15.36 -18.49 4.75
N THR A 390 -14.72 -17.91 5.77
CA THR A 390 -13.71 -18.55 6.63
C THR A 390 -14.18 -18.46 8.08
N ARG A 391 -13.93 -19.53 8.87
CA ARG A 391 -14.29 -19.57 10.28
C ARG A 391 -13.11 -19.10 11.14
N ILE A 392 -13.36 -18.08 11.98
CA ILE A 392 -12.40 -17.56 12.95
C ILE A 392 -13.10 -17.25 14.28
N GLY A 393 -12.51 -17.66 15.40
CA GLY A 393 -13.08 -17.44 16.73
C GLY A 393 -14.51 -18.01 16.87
N GLY A 394 -14.84 -19.09 16.13
CA GLY A 394 -16.17 -19.70 16.11
C GLY A 394 -17.21 -18.98 15.24
N VAL A 395 -16.84 -17.90 14.55
CA VAL A 395 -17.73 -17.07 13.70
C VAL A 395 -17.34 -17.24 12.23
N ASP A 396 -18.34 -17.38 11.35
CA ASP A 396 -18.15 -17.39 9.91
C ASP A 396 -18.09 -15.95 9.39
N VAL A 397 -17.00 -15.61 8.69
CA VAL A 397 -16.75 -14.27 8.15
C VAL A 397 -16.40 -14.36 6.67
N PRO A 398 -16.74 -13.33 5.85
CA PRO A 398 -16.35 -13.31 4.44
C PRO A 398 -14.83 -13.35 4.29
N THR A 399 -14.26 -14.38 3.66
CA THR A 399 -12.81 -14.61 3.55
C THR A 399 -12.07 -13.39 3.00
N ARG A 400 -12.50 -12.89 1.85
CA ARG A 400 -11.87 -11.72 1.20
C ARG A 400 -12.19 -10.41 1.92
N GLY A 401 -13.45 -10.19 2.28
CA GLY A 401 -13.91 -8.97 2.93
C GLY A 401 -13.36 -8.77 4.34
N HIS A 402 -13.00 -9.86 5.02
CA HIS A 402 -12.46 -9.79 6.39
C HIS A 402 -10.95 -9.45 6.41
N LEU A 403 -10.22 -9.57 5.28
CA LEU A 403 -8.82 -9.13 5.19
C LEU A 403 -8.64 -7.65 5.59
N GLY A 404 -9.65 -6.81 5.35
CA GLY A 404 -9.66 -5.42 5.77
C GLY A 404 -10.14 -5.16 7.22
N ALA A 405 -10.40 -6.20 8.02
CA ALA A 405 -11.03 -6.05 9.34
C ALA A 405 -10.28 -5.10 10.28
N PHE A 406 -8.96 -5.10 10.20
CA PHE A 406 -8.09 -4.33 11.08
C PHE A 406 -7.58 -3.02 10.47
N THR A 407 -7.71 -2.86 9.15
CA THR A 407 -7.26 -1.67 8.44
C THR A 407 -8.35 -0.61 8.26
N GLN A 408 -9.61 -1.03 8.09
CA GLN A 408 -10.76 -0.16 7.88
C GLN A 408 -10.97 0.90 8.98
N PRO A 409 -10.83 0.60 10.29
CA PRO A 409 -11.05 1.59 11.34
C PRO A 409 -10.14 2.82 11.25
N PHE A 410 -8.91 2.64 10.77
CA PHE A 410 -7.93 3.72 10.67
C PHE A 410 -8.04 4.50 9.36
N SER A 411 -8.52 3.88 8.27
CA SER A 411 -8.96 4.59 7.08
C SER A 411 -10.18 5.45 7.35
N PHE A 412 -11.12 4.94 8.17
CA PHE A 412 -12.36 5.63 8.56
C PHE A 412 -12.11 7.01 9.18
N VAL A 413 -10.99 7.17 9.90
CA VAL A 413 -10.59 8.43 10.53
C VAL A 413 -9.34 9.06 9.91
N GLY A 414 -8.79 8.49 8.83
CA GLY A 414 -7.74 9.11 8.01
C GLY A 414 -6.35 9.17 8.64
N LEU A 415 -6.00 8.25 9.55
CA LEU A 415 -4.71 8.22 10.26
C LEU A 415 -3.56 7.71 9.36
N PRO A 416 -2.32 8.17 9.56
CA PRO A 416 -1.15 7.60 8.91
C PRO A 416 -0.85 6.21 9.47
N VAL A 417 -0.54 5.26 8.59
CA VAL A 417 -0.25 3.86 8.99
C VAL A 417 0.82 3.27 8.09
N VAL A 418 1.84 2.66 8.70
CA VAL A 418 2.80 1.78 8.02
C VAL A 418 2.43 0.33 8.31
N SER A 419 2.33 -0.50 7.28
CA SER A 419 2.33 -1.96 7.41
C SER A 419 3.77 -2.45 7.34
N VAL A 420 4.24 -3.07 8.42
CA VAL A 420 5.59 -3.66 8.53
C VAL A 420 5.47 -5.16 8.28
N PRO A 421 6.23 -5.73 7.33
CA PRO A 421 6.20 -7.16 7.07
C PRO A 421 6.87 -7.94 8.20
N ILE A 422 6.24 -9.04 8.58
CA ILE A 422 6.79 -10.05 9.49
C ILE A 422 6.94 -11.34 8.69
N VAL A 423 8.17 -11.62 8.30
CA VAL A 423 8.52 -12.82 7.53
C VAL A 423 9.23 -13.81 8.44
N ILE A 424 8.66 -15.00 8.58
CA ILE A 424 9.23 -16.10 9.34
C ILE A 424 9.65 -17.19 8.33
N PRO A 425 10.90 -17.71 8.37
CA PRO A 425 11.32 -18.77 7.46
C PRO A 425 10.36 -19.97 7.48
N GLY A 426 9.92 -20.41 6.29
CA GLY A 426 8.98 -21.51 6.14
C GLY A 426 7.51 -21.18 6.35
N SER A 427 7.17 -19.90 6.64
CA SER A 427 5.80 -19.41 6.78
C SER A 427 5.49 -18.34 5.73
N LEU A 428 4.21 -18.17 5.44
CA LEU A 428 3.75 -17.03 4.62
C LEU A 428 3.87 -15.72 5.42
N PRO A 429 4.12 -14.59 4.73
CA PRO A 429 4.20 -13.30 5.38
C PRO A 429 2.91 -12.89 6.09
N LEU A 430 3.08 -12.15 7.18
CA LEU A 430 2.06 -11.40 7.90
C LEU A 430 2.51 -9.94 8.03
N GLY A 431 1.60 -9.06 8.42
CA GLY A 431 1.91 -7.65 8.68
C GLY A 431 1.48 -7.20 10.06
N VAL A 432 2.27 -6.30 10.63
CA VAL A 432 1.88 -5.50 11.80
C VAL A 432 1.78 -4.05 11.35
N GLN A 433 0.64 -3.41 11.61
CA GLN A 433 0.46 -2.00 11.31
C GLN A 433 0.85 -1.13 12.51
N LEU A 434 1.59 -0.07 12.19
CA LEU A 434 1.98 1.02 13.08
C LEU A 434 1.10 2.20 12.76
N ILE A 435 0.24 2.60 13.70
CA ILE A 435 -0.78 3.63 13.50
C ILE A 435 -0.35 4.88 14.26
N GLY A 436 -0.20 6.01 13.58
CA GLY A 436 0.20 7.29 14.15
C GLY A 436 -0.94 8.29 14.28
N ARG A 437 -0.64 9.42 14.94
CA ARG A 437 -1.50 10.60 14.96
C ARG A 437 -1.59 11.24 13.57
N PRO A 438 -2.65 12.01 13.27
CA PRO A 438 -2.72 12.73 12.00
C PRO A 438 -1.48 13.60 11.77
N PHE A 439 -0.90 13.51 10.58
CA PHE A 439 0.30 14.23 10.14
C PHE A 439 1.61 13.84 10.84
N GLU A 440 1.62 12.70 11.54
CA GLU A 440 2.83 12.17 12.22
C GLU A 440 3.38 10.95 11.44
N GLU A 441 3.50 11.06 10.12
CA GLU A 441 4.09 10.02 9.27
C GLU A 441 5.53 9.70 9.70
N ALA A 442 6.29 10.70 10.10
CA ALA A 442 7.64 10.53 10.60
C ALA A 442 7.69 9.59 11.82
N ALA A 443 6.73 9.69 12.76
CA ALA A 443 6.70 8.82 13.94
C ALA A 443 6.52 7.35 13.57
N VAL A 444 5.57 7.02 12.69
CA VAL A 444 5.34 5.63 12.26
C VAL A 444 6.48 5.08 11.41
N LEU A 445 7.12 5.91 10.59
CA LEU A 445 8.30 5.53 9.81
C LEU A 445 9.54 5.30 10.70
N ARG A 446 9.75 6.10 11.75
CA ARG A 446 10.82 5.91 12.74
C ARG A 446 10.69 4.56 13.45
N VAL A 447 9.48 4.22 13.91
CA VAL A 447 9.22 2.90 14.54
C VAL A 447 9.44 1.76 13.54
N ALA A 448 9.00 1.93 12.29
CA ALA A 448 9.22 0.95 11.23
C ALA A 448 10.73 0.75 10.94
N ALA A 449 11.52 1.82 10.90
CA ALA A 449 12.98 1.76 10.67
C ALA A 449 13.71 1.05 11.82
N GLN A 450 13.31 1.29 13.06
CA GLN A 450 13.85 0.56 14.22
C GLN A 450 13.58 -0.95 14.10
N LEU A 451 12.36 -1.34 13.72
CA LEU A 451 11.99 -2.76 13.53
C LEU A 451 12.75 -3.42 12.37
N GLU A 452 12.92 -2.70 11.26
CA GLU A 452 13.72 -3.20 10.12
C GLU A 452 15.16 -3.50 10.54
N ALA A 453 15.81 -2.59 11.28
CA ALA A 453 17.17 -2.75 11.79
C ALA A 453 17.29 -3.96 12.75
N GLU A 454 16.30 -4.17 13.64
CA GLU A 454 16.30 -5.28 14.59
C GLU A 454 16.10 -6.65 13.92
N VAL A 455 15.22 -6.72 12.90
CA VAL A 455 15.03 -7.94 12.10
C VAL A 455 16.30 -8.27 11.33
N CYS A 456 16.95 -7.31 10.70
CA CYS A 456 18.24 -7.51 10.04
C CYS A 456 19.32 -7.99 11.02
N ASN A 457 19.40 -7.39 12.21
CA ASN A 457 20.35 -7.79 13.25
C ASN A 457 20.10 -9.20 13.80
N SER A 458 18.85 -9.64 13.91
CA SER A 458 18.50 -10.98 14.39
C SER A 458 18.91 -12.08 13.41
N LEU A 459 18.80 -11.83 12.11
CA LEU A 459 19.25 -12.76 11.06
C LEU A 459 20.79 -12.91 11.06
N HIS A 460 21.53 -11.84 11.33
CA HIS A 460 23.00 -11.91 11.47
C HIS A 460 23.45 -12.69 12.73
N ARG A 461 22.74 -12.57 13.86
CA ARG A 461 23.04 -13.31 15.09
C ARG A 461 22.79 -14.80 14.96
N THR A 462 21.73 -15.22 14.26
CA THR A 462 21.44 -16.64 13.98
C THR A 462 22.42 -17.27 13.01
N ALA A 463 22.95 -16.53 12.05
CA ALA A 463 23.98 -17.01 11.12
C ALA A 463 25.34 -17.26 11.80
N HIS A 464 25.65 -16.59 12.92
CA HIS A 464 26.88 -16.78 13.69
C HIS A 464 26.78 -17.83 14.83
N SER A 465 25.58 -18.32 15.10
CA SER A 465 25.37 -19.33 16.20
C SER A 465 25.30 -20.77 15.73
N VAL A 466 25.54 -21.09 14.46
CA VAL A 466 25.67 -22.46 13.98
C VAL A 466 27.09 -22.91 14.29
N PRO A 467 27.33 -23.89 15.21
CA PRO A 467 28.65 -24.45 15.45
C PRO A 467 29.11 -25.12 14.15
N ARG A 468 30.28 -24.73 13.64
CA ARG A 468 30.97 -25.49 12.59
C ARG A 468 31.37 -26.84 13.21
N SER A 469 30.52 -27.85 13.08
CA SER A 469 30.92 -29.22 13.23
C SER A 469 31.76 -29.60 12.01
N TYR A 470 33.07 -29.65 12.16
CA TYR A 470 33.94 -30.38 11.24
C TYR A 470 33.95 -31.85 11.66
N PRO A 471 33.95 -32.77 10.70
CA PRO A 471 34.17 -34.19 10.93
C PRO A 471 35.62 -34.49 11.35
#